data_59e5f43e22a2c95d54debcc3bb0e72f4
#
_entry.id   59e5f43e22a2c95d54debcc3bb0e72f4
#
_cell.length_a   1.000
_cell.length_b   1.000
_cell.length_c   1.000
_cell.angle_alpha   90.00
_cell.angle_beta   90.00
_cell.angle_gamma   90.00
#
_symmetry.space_group_name_H-M   'P 1'
#
loop_
_entity.id
_entity.type
_entity.pdbx_description
1 polymer ?
#
loop_
_entity_poly.entity_id
_entity_poly.type
_entity_poly.pdbx_seq_one_letter_code
_entity_poly.pdbx_strand_id
1 'polypeptide(L)'
;MQELPEAVICFFGDGAVNQGTFHESLNMAALWKLPVLFVCENNRYQIGTEIHRHSAVTEVYKRACGYRIPSEKVNGMDVLAVHQATLSALQRIREGTGPQFLEVETYRFRGHSMSDPGSYRPNVEVQAFKDEDPVTVVLEESIPDYPSESQLDAVGRDNIAHLTGHMRREGYLEMEDVERMKKDVADIVDQAVSFALNSPEPALPAMESEAKAGRPQ
;
A
#
# COMPACT_ATOMS: atom_id res chain seq x y z
N MET A 1 13.85 -5.49 -26.91
CA MET A 1 12.88 -4.78 -26.05
C MET A 1 12.98 -3.30 -26.40
N GLN A 2 11.87 -2.62 -26.58
CA GLN A 2 11.90 -1.16 -26.73
C GLN A 2 12.39 -0.57 -25.42
N GLU A 3 13.31 0.38 -25.49
CA GLU A 3 13.71 1.20 -24.32
C GLU A 3 12.53 2.12 -23.98
N LEU A 4 11.61 1.63 -23.15
CA LEU A 4 10.53 2.44 -22.61
C LEU A 4 11.06 3.13 -21.36
N PRO A 5 10.85 4.44 -21.17
CA PRO A 5 11.21 5.18 -19.95
C PRO A 5 10.30 4.81 -18.78
N GLU A 6 9.40 3.87 -18.98
CA GLU A 6 8.36 3.44 -18.07
C GLU A 6 8.90 2.34 -17.14
N ALA A 7 8.45 2.37 -15.89
CA ALA A 7 8.69 1.32 -14.92
C ALA A 7 7.35 0.68 -14.53
N VAL A 8 7.37 -0.60 -14.24
CA VAL A 8 6.22 -1.33 -13.71
C VAL A 8 6.33 -1.38 -12.19
N ILE A 9 5.26 -1.06 -11.47
CA ILE A 9 5.18 -1.26 -10.04
C ILE A 9 4.29 -2.48 -9.78
N CYS A 10 4.81 -3.45 -9.03
CA CYS A 10 4.11 -4.67 -8.67
C CYS A 10 3.87 -4.71 -7.16
N PHE A 11 2.60 -4.55 -6.73
CA PHE A 11 2.19 -4.61 -5.34
C PHE A 11 1.78 -6.02 -4.94
N PHE A 12 2.16 -6.45 -3.74
CA PHE A 12 1.73 -7.73 -3.14
C PHE A 12 1.90 -7.68 -1.62
N GLY A 13 1.14 -8.51 -0.90
CA GLY A 13 1.23 -8.63 0.56
C GLY A 13 2.33 -9.59 1.01
N ASP A 14 2.68 -9.52 2.30
CA ASP A 14 3.63 -10.40 2.97
C ASP A 14 3.28 -11.90 2.84
N GLY A 15 2.00 -12.23 2.72
CA GLY A 15 1.55 -13.61 2.50
C GLY A 15 1.97 -14.21 1.15
N ALA A 16 2.20 -13.39 0.13
CA ALA A 16 2.57 -13.86 -1.20
C ALA A 16 4.05 -14.30 -1.30
N VAL A 17 4.90 -13.87 -0.38
CA VAL A 17 6.36 -14.07 -0.46
C VAL A 17 6.82 -15.52 -0.25
N ASN A 18 5.93 -16.40 0.16
CA ASN A 18 6.20 -17.83 0.31
C ASN A 18 5.74 -18.67 -0.90
N GLN A 19 5.14 -18.04 -1.91
CA GLN A 19 4.74 -18.70 -3.14
C GLN A 19 5.93 -18.85 -4.10
N GLY A 20 5.96 -19.94 -4.87
CA GLY A 20 7.00 -20.18 -5.88
C GLY A 20 7.08 -19.07 -6.91
N THR A 21 5.93 -18.54 -7.35
CA THR A 21 5.83 -17.44 -8.32
C THR A 21 6.54 -16.17 -7.87
N PHE A 22 6.60 -15.87 -6.56
CA PHE A 22 7.39 -14.77 -6.03
C PHE A 22 8.88 -14.94 -6.37
N HIS A 23 9.43 -16.12 -6.06
CA HIS A 23 10.83 -16.45 -6.30
C HIS A 23 11.18 -16.47 -7.78
N GLU A 24 10.33 -17.07 -8.60
CA GLU A 24 10.48 -17.12 -10.06
C GLU A 24 10.48 -15.71 -10.66
N SER A 25 9.55 -14.85 -10.24
CA SER A 25 9.44 -13.47 -10.73
C SER A 25 10.67 -12.63 -10.39
N LEU A 26 11.18 -12.73 -9.17
CA LEU A 26 12.41 -12.03 -8.77
C LEU A 26 13.62 -12.51 -9.58
N ASN A 27 13.74 -13.83 -9.78
CA ASN A 27 14.83 -14.40 -10.57
C ASN A 27 14.79 -13.90 -12.03
N MET A 28 13.63 -13.96 -12.67
CA MET A 28 13.47 -13.52 -14.05
C MET A 28 13.69 -12.01 -14.19
N ALA A 29 13.15 -11.21 -13.28
CA ALA A 29 13.33 -9.77 -13.30
C ALA A 29 14.81 -9.36 -13.16
N ALA A 30 15.54 -10.02 -12.25
CA ALA A 30 16.97 -9.78 -12.06
C ALA A 30 17.79 -10.22 -13.28
N LEU A 31 17.52 -11.42 -13.82
CA LEU A 31 18.23 -12.00 -14.98
C LEU A 31 18.11 -11.11 -16.20
N TRP A 32 16.92 -10.58 -16.46
CA TRP A 32 16.63 -9.76 -17.64
C TRP A 32 16.74 -8.26 -17.37
N LYS A 33 17.11 -7.85 -16.17
CA LYS A 33 17.19 -6.44 -15.73
C LYS A 33 15.92 -5.67 -16.06
N LEU A 34 14.77 -6.27 -15.73
CA LEU A 34 13.48 -5.65 -16.00
C LEU A 34 13.29 -4.37 -15.18
N PRO A 35 12.65 -3.35 -15.73
CA PRO A 35 12.36 -2.10 -15.03
C PRO A 35 11.15 -2.27 -14.11
N VAL A 36 11.30 -3.05 -13.05
CA VAL A 36 10.23 -3.40 -12.10
C VAL A 36 10.59 -2.92 -10.70
N LEU A 37 9.66 -2.23 -10.06
CA LEU A 37 9.65 -1.97 -8.64
C LEU A 37 8.69 -2.97 -7.97
N PHE A 38 9.24 -3.88 -7.18
CA PHE A 38 8.48 -4.78 -6.32
C PHE A 38 8.16 -4.07 -5.00
N VAL A 39 6.89 -3.98 -4.65
CA VAL A 39 6.42 -3.35 -3.40
C VAL A 39 5.68 -4.39 -2.58
N CYS A 40 6.30 -4.83 -1.49
CA CYS A 40 5.67 -5.71 -0.52
C CYS A 40 5.00 -4.89 0.57
N GLU A 41 3.67 -4.91 0.61
CA GLU A 41 2.89 -4.34 1.71
C GLU A 41 2.88 -5.33 2.89
N ASN A 42 3.86 -5.18 3.79
CA ASN A 42 3.99 -6.03 4.96
C ASN A 42 3.14 -5.48 6.11
N ASN A 43 1.92 -5.99 6.24
CA ASN A 43 1.02 -5.64 7.34
C ASN A 43 1.05 -6.65 8.51
N ARG A 44 2.06 -7.52 8.52
CA ARG A 44 2.34 -8.56 9.53
C ARG A 44 1.37 -9.74 9.57
N TYR A 45 0.25 -9.71 8.83
CA TYR A 45 -0.78 -10.75 8.90
C TYR A 45 -1.23 -11.18 7.51
N GLN A 46 -0.90 -12.41 7.16
CA GLN A 46 -1.51 -13.11 6.01
C GLN A 46 -2.90 -13.60 6.42
N ILE A 47 -3.95 -12.87 6.04
CA ILE A 47 -5.32 -13.07 6.56
C ILE A 47 -5.30 -13.00 8.08
N GLY A 48 -5.32 -14.11 8.79
CA GLY A 48 -5.24 -14.23 10.24
C GLY A 48 -3.94 -14.84 10.76
N THR A 49 -2.97 -15.15 9.90
CA THR A 49 -1.69 -15.77 10.29
C THR A 49 -0.59 -14.73 10.38
N GLU A 50 -0.06 -14.54 11.58
CA GLU A 50 1.06 -13.64 11.85
C GLU A 50 2.33 -14.09 11.10
N ILE A 51 3.15 -13.13 10.67
CA ILE A 51 4.34 -13.35 9.83
C ILE A 51 5.34 -14.33 10.46
N HIS A 52 5.53 -14.31 11.78
CA HIS A 52 6.40 -15.24 12.50
C HIS A 52 5.95 -16.71 12.43
N ARG A 53 4.68 -16.96 12.11
CA ARG A 53 4.11 -18.30 12.01
C ARG A 53 4.21 -18.89 10.62
N HIS A 54 4.41 -18.06 9.59
CA HIS A 54 4.47 -18.53 8.21
C HIS A 54 5.79 -18.24 7.52
N SER A 55 6.67 -17.42 8.09
CA SER A 55 7.94 -17.02 7.47
C SER A 55 9.11 -17.18 8.42
N ALA A 56 10.10 -17.97 8.01
CA ALA A 56 11.36 -18.12 8.75
C ALA A 56 12.18 -16.83 8.75
N VAL A 57 12.10 -16.03 7.66
CA VAL A 57 12.69 -14.70 7.54
C VAL A 57 11.54 -13.71 7.48
N THR A 58 11.35 -12.95 8.54
CA THR A 58 10.25 -11.98 8.70
C THR A 58 10.54 -10.64 8.04
N GLU A 59 11.81 -10.32 7.86
CA GLU A 59 12.28 -9.16 7.11
C GLU A 59 12.29 -9.49 5.62
N VAL A 60 11.16 -9.23 4.95
CA VAL A 60 10.89 -9.69 3.59
C VAL A 60 11.90 -9.15 2.58
N TYR A 61 12.32 -7.88 2.74
CA TYR A 61 13.32 -7.25 1.84
C TYR A 61 14.62 -8.05 1.74
N LYS A 62 15.02 -8.78 2.79
CA LYS A 62 16.22 -9.61 2.77
C LYS A 62 16.14 -10.77 1.77
N ARG A 63 14.95 -11.21 1.40
CA ARG A 63 14.77 -12.28 0.40
C ARG A 63 15.20 -11.84 -1.01
N ALA A 64 15.00 -10.58 -1.33
CA ALA A 64 15.42 -10.01 -2.61
C ALA A 64 16.94 -10.01 -2.80
N CYS A 65 17.71 -9.96 -1.69
CA CYS A 65 19.17 -10.05 -1.73
C CYS A 65 19.68 -11.35 -2.37
N GLY A 66 18.93 -12.45 -2.24
CA GLY A 66 19.26 -13.74 -2.86
C GLY A 66 19.31 -13.68 -4.39
N TYR A 67 18.62 -12.70 -4.99
CA TYR A 67 18.58 -12.43 -6.43
C TYR A 67 19.42 -11.22 -6.82
N ARG A 68 20.21 -10.65 -5.89
CA ARG A 68 21.01 -9.43 -6.08
C ARG A 68 20.15 -8.21 -6.45
N ILE A 69 18.90 -8.20 -6.05
CA ILE A 69 18.01 -7.05 -6.22
C ILE A 69 18.23 -6.10 -5.05
N PRO A 70 18.59 -4.83 -5.29
CA PRO A 70 18.66 -3.82 -4.25
C PRO A 70 17.30 -3.70 -3.54
N SER A 71 17.33 -3.75 -2.23
CA SER A 71 16.13 -3.83 -1.43
C SER A 71 16.27 -3.02 -0.15
N GLU A 72 15.20 -2.40 0.27
CA GLU A 72 15.12 -1.66 1.53
C GLU A 72 13.76 -1.84 2.20
N LYS A 73 13.75 -1.62 3.51
CA LYS A 73 12.54 -1.57 4.32
C LYS A 73 12.23 -0.13 4.65
N VAL A 74 10.95 0.24 4.49
CA VAL A 74 10.47 1.61 4.72
C VAL A 74 9.28 1.60 5.66
N ASN A 75 9.16 2.62 6.50
CA ASN A 75 7.97 2.83 7.32
C ASN A 75 6.78 3.20 6.42
N GLY A 76 5.84 2.27 6.23
CA GLY A 76 4.65 2.45 5.42
C GLY A 76 3.59 3.33 6.09
N MET A 77 3.74 3.63 7.37
CA MET A 77 2.88 4.57 8.09
C MET A 77 3.32 6.02 7.89
N ASP A 78 4.44 6.27 7.18
CA ASP A 78 4.94 7.58 6.81
C ASP A 78 4.92 7.74 5.29
N VAL A 79 3.95 8.50 4.78
CA VAL A 79 3.76 8.70 3.33
C VAL A 79 4.94 9.41 2.69
N LEU A 80 5.63 10.30 3.40
CA LEU A 80 6.80 11.02 2.88
C LEU A 80 8.00 10.09 2.74
N ALA A 81 8.20 9.20 3.72
CA ALA A 81 9.24 8.16 3.65
C ALA A 81 8.99 7.21 2.47
N VAL A 82 7.74 6.74 2.28
CA VAL A 82 7.36 5.89 1.14
C VAL A 82 7.57 6.62 -0.19
N HIS A 83 7.17 7.88 -0.28
CA HIS A 83 7.36 8.69 -1.48
C HIS A 83 8.84 8.82 -1.83
N GLN A 84 9.69 9.17 -0.86
CA GLN A 84 11.14 9.35 -1.06
C GLN A 84 11.81 8.03 -1.50
N ALA A 85 11.50 6.92 -0.82
CA ALA A 85 12.04 5.60 -1.17
C ALA A 85 11.60 5.18 -2.59
N THR A 86 10.33 5.42 -2.93
CA THR A 86 9.79 5.13 -4.27
C THR A 86 10.50 5.94 -5.35
N LEU A 87 10.67 7.26 -5.16
CA LEU A 87 11.39 8.11 -6.12
C LEU A 87 12.82 7.62 -6.33
N SER A 88 13.53 7.30 -5.24
CA SER A 88 14.90 6.79 -5.31
C SER A 88 14.99 5.45 -6.05
N ALA A 89 14.05 4.54 -5.81
CA ALA A 89 13.99 3.25 -6.50
C ALA A 89 13.69 3.43 -7.99
N LEU A 90 12.72 4.28 -8.34
CA LEU A 90 12.36 4.55 -9.74
C LEU A 90 13.51 5.23 -10.50
N GLN A 91 14.25 6.12 -9.86
CA GLN A 91 15.44 6.72 -10.45
C GLN A 91 16.48 5.64 -10.82
N ARG A 92 16.82 4.74 -9.88
CA ARG A 92 17.75 3.63 -10.13
C ARG A 92 17.28 2.73 -11.28
N ILE A 93 15.97 2.42 -11.33
CA ILE A 93 15.39 1.63 -12.43
C ILE A 93 15.60 2.34 -13.77
N ARG A 94 15.32 3.64 -13.84
CA ARG A 94 15.49 4.44 -15.08
C ARG A 94 16.94 4.57 -15.51
N GLU A 95 17.88 4.50 -14.57
CA GLU A 95 19.33 4.43 -14.84
C GLU A 95 19.77 3.04 -15.36
N GLY A 96 18.85 2.08 -15.49
CA GLY A 96 19.10 0.76 -16.04
C GLY A 96 19.75 -0.23 -15.06
N THR A 97 19.67 0.03 -13.76
CA THR A 97 20.24 -0.87 -12.74
C THR A 97 19.45 -2.18 -12.59
N GLY A 98 18.27 -2.28 -13.22
CA GLY A 98 17.37 -3.42 -13.10
C GLY A 98 16.33 -3.24 -11.99
N PRO A 99 15.69 -4.35 -11.55
CA PRO A 99 14.59 -4.28 -10.60
C PRO A 99 15.03 -3.75 -9.23
N GLN A 100 14.08 -3.18 -8.49
CA GLN A 100 14.24 -2.73 -7.12
C GLN A 100 13.15 -3.36 -6.25
N PHE A 101 13.37 -3.45 -4.95
CA PHE A 101 12.42 -4.04 -4.01
C PHE A 101 12.23 -3.13 -2.78
N LEU A 102 10.99 -2.83 -2.45
CA LEU A 102 10.62 -2.12 -1.22
C LEU A 102 9.74 -3.04 -0.35
N GLU A 103 10.12 -3.20 0.90
CA GLU A 103 9.24 -3.71 1.94
C GLU A 103 8.64 -2.50 2.67
N VAL A 104 7.33 -2.29 2.47
CA VAL A 104 6.58 -1.20 3.10
C VAL A 104 5.90 -1.76 4.33
N GLU A 105 6.45 -1.47 5.52
CA GLU A 105 5.92 -1.96 6.78
C GLU A 105 4.72 -1.13 7.21
N THR A 106 3.58 -1.77 7.26
CA THR A 106 2.29 -1.17 7.63
C THR A 106 1.63 -1.98 8.74
N TYR A 107 0.46 -1.52 9.19
CA TYR A 107 -0.38 -2.30 10.08
C TYR A 107 -1.85 -2.23 9.64
N ARG A 108 -2.52 -3.38 9.58
CA ARG A 108 -3.92 -3.47 9.21
C ARG A 108 -4.81 -3.33 10.45
N PHE A 109 -5.49 -2.20 10.64
CA PHE A 109 -6.34 -1.94 11.80
C PHE A 109 -7.63 -2.77 11.83
N ARG A 110 -8.23 -3.05 10.68
CA ARG A 110 -9.45 -3.86 10.53
C ARG A 110 -9.13 -5.31 10.22
N GLY A 111 -10.13 -6.18 10.23
CA GLY A 111 -10.01 -7.55 9.72
C GLY A 111 -9.64 -7.57 8.22
N HIS A 112 -9.27 -8.74 7.73
CA HIS A 112 -8.86 -8.92 6.32
C HIS A 112 -10.02 -8.67 5.34
N SER A 113 -11.23 -9.01 5.75
CA SER A 113 -12.45 -8.79 4.99
C SER A 113 -13.54 -8.20 5.88
N MET A 114 -14.65 -7.79 5.29
CA MET A 114 -15.81 -7.25 6.02
C MET A 114 -16.39 -8.25 7.05
N SER A 115 -16.26 -9.56 6.80
CA SER A 115 -16.73 -10.62 7.68
C SER A 115 -15.68 -11.07 8.71
N ASP A 116 -14.46 -10.60 8.61
CA ASP A 116 -13.36 -10.97 9.51
C ASP A 116 -13.39 -10.14 10.80
N PRO A 117 -13.73 -10.73 11.97
CA PRO A 117 -13.79 -9.99 13.24
C PRO A 117 -12.42 -9.62 13.80
N GLY A 118 -11.31 -10.09 13.21
CA GLY A 118 -9.96 -9.84 13.66
C GLY A 118 -9.58 -10.46 15.03
N SER A 119 -10.36 -11.45 15.51
CA SER A 119 -10.19 -12.07 16.84
C SER A 119 -8.86 -12.81 17.06
N TYR A 120 -8.08 -13.01 16.01
CA TYR A 120 -6.73 -13.59 16.07
C TYR A 120 -5.66 -12.63 16.58
N ARG A 121 -6.00 -11.35 16.77
CA ARG A 121 -5.11 -10.30 17.28
C ARG A 121 -5.64 -9.76 18.61
N PRO A 122 -4.75 -9.56 19.61
CA PRO A 122 -5.14 -8.85 20.83
C PRO A 122 -5.52 -7.39 20.53
N ASN A 123 -6.60 -6.90 21.15
CA ASN A 123 -6.97 -5.48 20.99
C ASN A 123 -5.86 -4.52 21.47
N VAL A 124 -5.09 -4.93 22.46
CA VAL A 124 -3.91 -4.19 22.96
C VAL A 124 -2.88 -3.97 21.86
N GLU A 125 -2.63 -4.98 21.01
CA GLU A 125 -1.71 -4.84 19.88
C GLU A 125 -2.23 -3.81 18.86
N VAL A 126 -3.51 -3.93 18.49
CA VAL A 126 -4.14 -2.98 17.57
C VAL A 126 -4.11 -1.56 18.12
N GLN A 127 -4.37 -1.41 19.41
CA GLN A 127 -4.36 -0.11 20.06
C GLN A 127 -2.94 0.47 20.13
N ALA A 128 -1.93 -0.34 20.44
CA ALA A 128 -0.54 0.09 20.45
C ALA A 128 -0.13 0.69 19.09
N PHE A 129 -0.47 0.05 17.96
CA PHE A 129 -0.19 0.60 16.64
C PHE A 129 -1.00 1.86 16.30
N LYS A 130 -2.15 2.03 16.91
CA LYS A 130 -2.91 3.28 16.79
C LYS A 130 -2.31 4.41 17.62
N ASP A 131 -1.74 4.07 18.78
CA ASP A 131 -1.16 5.02 19.74
C ASP A 131 0.32 5.33 19.42
N GLU A 132 1.04 4.38 18.85
CA GLU A 132 2.44 4.53 18.40
C GLU A 132 2.59 5.29 17.08
N ASP A 133 1.53 5.84 16.53
CA ASP A 133 1.69 6.75 15.41
C ASP A 133 2.41 8.01 15.95
N PRO A 134 3.76 8.10 15.77
CA PRO A 134 4.57 9.17 16.39
C PRO A 134 4.17 10.55 15.88
N VAL A 135 3.31 10.57 14.90
CA VAL A 135 2.82 11.78 14.27
C VAL A 135 1.67 12.39 15.05
N THR A 136 0.86 11.58 15.70
CA THR A 136 -0.23 12.06 16.56
C THR A 136 0.33 12.88 17.71
N VAL A 137 1.40 12.42 18.36
CA VAL A 137 2.02 13.11 19.52
C VAL A 137 2.63 14.46 19.12
N VAL A 138 3.30 14.54 17.98
CA VAL A 138 3.92 15.79 17.50
C VAL A 138 2.87 16.79 16.98
N LEU A 139 1.74 16.30 16.46
CA LEU A 139 0.67 17.16 15.94
C LEU A 139 -0.21 17.72 17.06
N GLU A 140 -0.47 16.97 18.13
CA GLU A 140 -1.25 17.43 19.28
C GLU A 140 -0.57 18.60 20.00
N GLU A 141 0.77 18.61 20.09
CA GLU A 141 1.54 19.67 20.75
C GLU A 141 1.71 20.96 19.87
N SER A 142 1.49 20.87 18.57
CA SER A 142 1.94 21.90 17.62
C SER A 142 0.81 22.65 16.90
N ILE A 143 -0.45 22.20 16.95
CA ILE A 143 -1.56 22.79 16.19
C ILE A 143 -2.73 23.13 17.11
N PRO A 144 -3.02 24.43 17.33
CA PRO A 144 -4.09 24.88 18.22
C PRO A 144 -5.51 24.40 17.86
N ASP A 145 -5.76 24.03 16.60
CA ASP A 145 -7.06 23.57 16.08
C ASP A 145 -7.05 22.09 15.68
N TYR A 146 -6.11 21.29 16.21
CA TYR A 146 -6.09 19.86 15.93
C TYR A 146 -7.30 19.17 16.59
N PRO A 147 -8.02 18.28 15.87
CA PRO A 147 -9.19 17.61 16.44
C PRO A 147 -8.83 16.87 17.73
N SER A 148 -9.69 16.95 18.72
CA SER A 148 -9.52 16.21 19.99
C SER A 148 -9.47 14.70 19.76
N GLU A 149 -8.88 13.96 20.69
CA GLU A 149 -8.72 12.50 20.62
C GLU A 149 -10.02 11.76 20.27
N SER A 150 -11.17 12.22 20.77
CA SER A 150 -12.49 11.70 20.42
C SER A 150 -12.93 11.99 18.99
N GLN A 151 -12.43 13.04 18.38
CA GLN A 151 -12.70 13.41 16.99
C GLN A 151 -11.78 12.63 16.03
N LEU A 152 -10.56 12.29 16.47
CA LEU A 152 -9.61 11.46 15.74
C LEU A 152 -10.04 10.00 15.68
N ASP A 153 -10.67 9.48 16.72
CA ASP A 153 -11.26 8.13 16.72
C ASP A 153 -12.38 7.97 15.69
N ALA A 154 -13.06 9.06 15.34
CA ALA A 154 -14.09 9.06 14.30
C ALA A 154 -13.51 9.10 12.87
N VAL A 155 -12.31 9.62 12.67
CA VAL A 155 -11.69 9.82 11.34
C VAL A 155 -10.63 8.76 11.01
N GLY A 156 -10.18 8.01 12.02
CA GLY A 156 -9.03 7.09 11.91
C GLY A 156 -7.72 7.89 11.92
N ARG A 157 -6.80 7.52 12.80
CA ARG A 157 -5.43 8.07 12.90
C ARG A 157 -4.65 7.52 11.71
N ASP A 158 -4.71 8.22 10.60
CA ASP A 158 -4.35 7.77 9.26
C ASP A 158 -3.21 8.65 8.73
N ASN A 159 -2.43 8.09 7.81
CA ASN A 159 -1.43 8.78 7.00
C ASN A 159 -1.97 10.06 6.33
N ILE A 160 -3.27 10.11 6.06
CA ILE A 160 -3.97 11.29 5.53
C ILE A 160 -3.92 12.45 6.53
N ALA A 161 -4.15 12.19 7.81
CA ALA A 161 -4.09 13.21 8.85
C ALA A 161 -2.68 13.78 9.00
N HIS A 162 -1.67 12.92 8.93
CA HIS A 162 -0.26 13.32 8.95
C HIS A 162 0.10 14.22 7.77
N LEU A 163 -0.18 13.76 6.56
CA LEU A 163 0.11 14.52 5.35
C LEU A 163 -0.65 15.85 5.33
N THR A 164 -1.92 15.85 5.73
CA THR A 164 -2.75 17.05 5.85
C THR A 164 -2.13 18.05 6.81
N GLY A 165 -1.70 17.61 7.99
CA GLY A 165 -1.04 18.46 8.98
C GLY A 165 0.27 19.04 8.46
N HIS A 166 1.09 18.25 7.77
CA HIS A 166 2.31 18.73 7.14
C HIS A 166 2.02 19.79 6.05
N MET A 167 1.12 19.51 5.13
CA MET A 167 0.78 20.42 4.04
C MET A 167 0.18 21.74 4.55
N ARG A 168 -0.58 21.71 5.64
CA ARG A 168 -1.11 22.92 6.27
C ARG A 168 -0.01 23.78 6.90
N ARG A 169 0.95 23.15 7.60
CA ARG A 169 2.09 23.90 8.18
C ARG A 169 2.94 24.58 7.11
N GLU A 170 3.10 23.94 5.97
CA GLU A 170 3.84 24.48 4.83
C GLU A 170 3.00 25.46 3.98
N GLY A 171 1.74 25.70 4.34
CA GLY A 171 0.86 26.62 3.62
C GLY A 171 0.36 26.13 2.26
N TYR A 172 0.43 24.83 2.01
CA TYR A 172 -0.05 24.23 0.76
C TYR A 172 -1.53 23.85 0.80
N LEU A 173 -2.16 23.83 1.99
CA LEU A 173 -3.53 23.32 2.17
C LEU A 173 -4.23 24.05 3.32
N GLU A 174 -5.49 24.44 3.09
CA GLU A 174 -6.39 24.97 4.12
C GLU A 174 -7.42 23.90 4.53
N MET A 175 -8.08 24.10 5.69
CA MET A 175 -9.11 23.14 6.15
C MET A 175 -10.29 23.03 5.19
N GLU A 176 -10.66 24.13 4.54
CA GLU A 176 -11.72 24.14 3.53
C GLU A 176 -11.38 23.24 2.34
N ASP A 177 -10.11 23.14 1.97
CA ASP A 177 -9.65 22.25 0.91
C ASP A 177 -9.80 20.79 1.32
N VAL A 178 -9.49 20.47 2.57
CA VAL A 178 -9.64 19.10 3.12
C VAL A 178 -11.11 18.68 3.10
N GLU A 179 -12.01 19.52 3.58
CA GLU A 179 -13.44 19.22 3.60
C GLU A 179 -14.02 19.10 2.17
N ARG A 180 -13.56 19.95 1.25
CA ARG A 180 -13.92 19.82 -0.17
C ARG A 180 -13.45 18.48 -0.74
N MET A 181 -12.18 18.10 -0.53
CA MET A 181 -11.65 16.82 -0.99
C MET A 181 -12.41 15.62 -0.42
N LYS A 182 -12.74 15.65 0.87
CA LYS A 182 -13.54 14.58 1.49
C LYS A 182 -14.90 14.44 0.83
N LYS A 183 -15.56 15.57 0.56
CA LYS A 183 -16.85 15.57 -0.12
C LYS A 183 -16.73 15.05 -1.53
N ASP A 184 -15.75 15.51 -2.31
CA ASP A 184 -15.53 15.07 -3.69
C ASP A 184 -15.27 13.55 -3.75
N VAL A 185 -14.48 13.02 -2.80
CA VAL A 185 -14.22 11.56 -2.70
C VAL A 185 -15.50 10.81 -2.36
N ALA A 186 -16.31 11.30 -1.42
CA ALA A 186 -17.59 10.67 -1.07
C ALA A 186 -18.53 10.63 -2.28
N ASP A 187 -18.65 11.74 -3.00
CA ASP A 187 -19.49 11.84 -4.21
C ASP A 187 -19.00 10.86 -5.31
N ILE A 188 -17.69 10.70 -5.49
CA ILE A 188 -17.12 9.73 -6.45
C ILE A 188 -17.46 8.29 -6.05
N VAL A 189 -17.31 7.96 -4.76
CA VAL A 189 -17.66 6.62 -4.24
C VAL A 189 -19.13 6.31 -4.43
N ASP A 190 -20.02 7.26 -4.11
CA ASP A 190 -21.47 7.08 -4.27
C ASP A 190 -21.85 6.91 -5.75
N GLN A 191 -21.22 7.65 -6.65
CA GLN A 191 -21.39 7.47 -8.10
C GLN A 191 -20.92 6.09 -8.55
N ALA A 192 -19.77 5.61 -8.06
CA ALA A 192 -19.25 4.28 -8.39
C ALA A 192 -20.18 3.16 -7.90
N VAL A 193 -20.72 3.27 -6.68
CA VAL A 193 -21.71 2.35 -6.13
C VAL A 193 -22.99 2.36 -6.97
N SER A 194 -23.50 3.55 -7.29
CA SER A 194 -24.70 3.70 -8.11
C SER A 194 -24.49 3.12 -9.52
N PHE A 195 -23.34 3.34 -10.11
CA PHE A 195 -22.97 2.75 -11.41
C PHE A 195 -22.97 1.22 -11.33
N ALA A 196 -22.34 0.63 -10.30
CA ALA A 196 -22.27 -0.82 -10.15
C ALA A 196 -23.66 -1.45 -9.97
N LEU A 197 -24.52 -0.83 -9.14
CA LEU A 197 -25.87 -1.34 -8.87
C LEU A 197 -26.82 -1.23 -10.07
N ASN A 198 -26.62 -0.22 -10.92
CA ASN A 198 -27.47 0.02 -12.09
C ASN A 198 -26.90 -0.58 -13.38
N SER A 199 -25.69 -1.11 -13.36
CA SER A 199 -25.10 -1.75 -14.51
C SER A 199 -25.79 -3.09 -14.81
N PRO A 200 -26.14 -3.36 -16.08
CA PRO A 200 -26.68 -4.66 -16.45
C PRO A 200 -25.63 -5.75 -16.29
N GLU A 201 -26.08 -6.97 -16.00
CA GLU A 201 -25.19 -8.12 -16.04
C GLU A 201 -24.61 -8.33 -17.44
N PRO A 202 -23.31 -8.70 -17.57
CA PRO A 202 -22.71 -8.95 -18.86
C PRO A 202 -23.46 -10.05 -19.62
N ALA A 203 -23.78 -9.81 -20.87
CA ALA A 203 -24.41 -10.82 -21.71
C ALA A 203 -23.42 -11.96 -22.01
N LEU A 204 -23.87 -13.23 -21.97
CA LEU A 204 -23.06 -14.41 -22.25
C LEU A 204 -22.21 -14.30 -23.53
N PRO A 205 -22.72 -13.78 -24.66
CA PRO A 205 -21.93 -13.60 -25.88
C PRO A 205 -20.76 -12.61 -25.71
N ALA A 206 -20.89 -11.58 -24.88
CA ALA A 206 -19.83 -10.63 -24.59
C ALA A 206 -18.70 -11.29 -23.79
N MET A 207 -19.03 -12.08 -22.77
CA MET A 207 -18.07 -12.85 -22.01
C MET A 207 -17.29 -13.87 -22.87
N GLU A 208 -17.96 -14.54 -23.79
CA GLU A 208 -17.34 -15.48 -24.74
C GLU A 208 -16.37 -14.78 -25.70
N SER A 209 -16.71 -13.59 -26.17
CA SER A 209 -15.86 -12.82 -27.08
C SER A 209 -14.60 -12.30 -26.40
N GLU A 210 -14.71 -11.82 -25.15
CA GLU A 210 -13.57 -11.37 -24.36
C GLU A 210 -12.63 -12.53 -23.98
N ALA A 211 -13.20 -13.68 -23.60
CA ALA A 211 -12.43 -14.89 -23.31
C ALA A 211 -11.65 -15.41 -24.56
N LYS A 212 -12.16 -15.15 -25.76
CA LYS A 212 -11.48 -15.49 -27.03
C LYS A 212 -10.41 -14.46 -27.42
N ALA A 213 -10.67 -13.17 -27.15
CA ALA A 213 -9.72 -12.08 -27.43
C ALA A 213 -8.46 -12.12 -26.56
N GLY A 214 -8.56 -12.67 -25.36
CA GLY A 214 -7.42 -12.84 -24.45
C GLY A 214 -6.54 -14.08 -24.72
N ARG A 215 -6.85 -14.91 -25.71
CA ARG A 215 -5.99 -16.05 -26.08
C ARG A 215 -5.00 -15.61 -27.15
N PRO A 216 -3.68 -15.66 -26.89
CA PRO A 216 -2.68 -15.49 -27.94
C PRO A 216 -2.88 -16.60 -28.99
N GLN A 217 -2.88 -16.22 -30.27
CA GLN A 217 -2.82 -17.16 -31.39
C GLN A 217 -1.45 -17.81 -31.50
#